data_a0d317ab584620a5bd89d9b2db0c0335
#
_entry.id   a0d317ab584620a5bd89d9b2db0c0335
#
_cell.length_a   1.000
_cell.length_b   1.000
_cell.length_c   1.000
_cell.angle_alpha   90.00
_cell.angle_beta   90.00
_cell.angle_gamma   90.00
#
_symmetry.space_group_name_H-M   'P 1'
#
loop_
_entity.id
_entity.type
_entity.pdbx_description
1 polymer ?
#
loop_
_entity_poly.entity_id
_entity_poly.type
_entity_poly.pdbx_seq_one_letter_code
_entity_poly.pdbx_strand_id
1 'polypeptide(L)' 'MDQNWERMKEQILAQWNGLDEGALKKARGNLGKVVDLIAEHTGEARATIMTKMSAFI' A
#
# COMPACT_ATOMS: atom_id res chain seq x y z
N MET A 1 -8.40 14.45 8.89
CA MET A 1 -7.53 13.32 8.61
C MET A 1 -8.34 12.08 8.36
N ASP A 2 -7.94 11.33 7.42
CA ASP A 2 -8.77 10.26 6.89
C ASP A 2 -8.51 8.95 7.63
N GLN A 3 -9.48 8.49 8.42
CA GLN A 3 -9.38 7.23 9.14
C GLN A 3 -9.31 6.05 8.20
N ASN A 4 -9.93 6.17 7.01
CA ASN A 4 -9.87 5.11 6.01
C ASN A 4 -8.44 4.89 5.53
N TRP A 5 -7.69 5.96 5.34
CA TRP A 5 -6.29 5.85 4.94
C TRP A 5 -5.46 5.19 6.03
N GLU A 6 -5.71 5.54 7.28
CA GLU A 6 -4.99 4.93 8.39
C GLU A 6 -5.23 3.43 8.45
N ARG A 7 -6.48 3.00 8.29
CA ARG A 7 -6.79 1.58 8.27
C ARG A 7 -6.16 0.89 7.08
N MET A 8 -6.24 1.49 5.91
CA MET A 8 -5.66 0.91 4.71
C MET A 8 -4.15 0.76 4.89
N LYS A 9 -3.51 1.77 5.47
CA LYS A 9 -2.07 1.73 5.71
C LYS A 9 -1.71 0.56 6.61
N GLU A 10 -2.50 0.34 7.66
CA GLU A 10 -2.27 -0.79 8.56
C GLU A 10 -2.41 -2.12 7.84
N GLN A 11 -3.44 -2.24 6.99
CA GLN A 11 -3.66 -3.44 6.20
C GLN A 11 -2.50 -3.69 5.25
N ILE A 12 -2.04 -2.64 4.60
CA ILE A 12 -0.91 -2.74 3.67
C ILE A 12 0.33 -3.23 4.40
N LEU A 13 0.60 -2.67 5.57
CA LEU A 13 1.78 -3.06 6.33
C LEU A 13 1.68 -4.49 6.86
N ALA A 14 0.46 -4.94 7.14
CA ALA A 14 0.25 -6.32 7.56
C ALA A 14 0.46 -7.29 6.39
N GLN A 15 0.05 -6.90 5.19
CA GLN A 15 0.17 -7.73 4.00
C GLN A 15 1.61 -7.75 3.46
N TRP A 16 2.27 -6.59 3.51
CA TRP A 16 3.65 -6.43 3.03
C TRP A 16 4.49 -5.83 4.14
N ASN A 17 4.80 -6.67 5.13
CA ASN A 17 5.37 -6.15 6.38
C ASN A 17 6.80 -5.66 6.31
N GLY A 18 7.44 -5.73 5.17
CA GLY A 18 8.77 -5.15 5.00
C GLY A 18 8.77 -3.74 4.42
N LEU A 19 7.58 -3.17 4.17
CA LEU A 19 7.50 -1.86 3.53
C LEU A 19 8.03 -0.75 4.43
N ASP A 20 8.56 0.29 3.79
CA ASP A 20 9.00 1.51 4.47
C ASP A 20 7.78 2.33 4.85
N GLU A 21 7.49 2.37 6.13
CA GLU A 21 6.32 3.10 6.63
C GLU A 21 6.40 4.59 6.32
N GLY A 22 7.60 5.16 6.37
CA GLY A 22 7.78 6.57 6.06
C GLY A 22 7.42 6.89 4.63
N ALA A 23 7.83 6.03 3.68
CA ALA A 23 7.49 6.22 2.29
C ALA A 23 5.99 6.05 2.07
N LEU A 24 5.39 5.11 2.78
CA LEU A 24 3.95 4.87 2.69
C LEU A 24 3.17 6.09 3.17
N LYS A 25 3.62 6.71 4.25
CA LYS A 25 2.98 7.94 4.74
C LYS A 25 3.03 9.06 3.71
N LYS A 26 4.11 9.15 2.96
CA LYS A 26 4.26 10.18 1.94
C LYS A 26 3.27 10.00 0.80
N ALA A 27 2.78 8.81 0.59
CA ALA A 27 1.80 8.55 -0.46
C ALA A 27 0.46 9.20 -0.18
N ARG A 28 0.11 9.40 1.10
CA ARG A 28 -1.07 10.15 1.53
C ARG A 28 -2.36 9.68 0.90
N GLY A 29 -2.51 8.36 0.75
CA GLY A 29 -3.72 7.80 0.17
C GLY A 29 -3.75 7.77 -1.35
N ASN A 30 -2.69 8.20 -2.00
CA ASN A 30 -2.60 8.10 -3.46
C ASN A 30 -2.30 6.67 -3.85
N LEU A 31 -3.32 5.95 -4.34
CA LEU A 31 -3.20 4.53 -4.62
C LEU A 31 -2.15 4.22 -5.66
N GLY A 32 -2.01 5.07 -6.66
CA GLY A 32 -0.98 4.87 -7.68
C GLY A 32 0.41 4.85 -7.08
N LYS A 33 0.68 5.78 -6.16
CA LYS A 33 1.98 5.84 -5.51
C LYS A 33 2.18 4.66 -4.57
N VAL A 34 1.12 4.23 -3.89
CA VAL A 34 1.19 3.07 -2.99
C VAL A 34 1.54 1.83 -3.79
N VAL A 35 0.87 1.62 -4.92
CA VAL A 35 1.14 0.46 -5.77
C VAL A 35 2.57 0.49 -6.28
N ASP A 36 3.04 1.67 -6.71
CA ASP A 36 4.43 1.81 -7.17
C ASP A 36 5.42 1.42 -6.08
N LEU A 37 5.17 1.91 -4.87
CA LEU A 37 6.04 1.63 -3.73
C LEU A 37 6.10 0.13 -3.45
N ILE A 38 4.94 -0.52 -3.43
CA ILE A 38 4.86 -1.94 -3.15
C ILE A 38 5.55 -2.72 -4.26
N ALA A 39 5.32 -2.33 -5.50
CA ALA A 39 5.94 -3.02 -6.64
C ALA A 39 7.46 -2.95 -6.57
N GLU A 40 8.01 -1.79 -6.21
CA GLU A 40 9.44 -1.64 -6.05
C GLU A 40 9.98 -2.51 -4.93
N HIS A 41 9.23 -2.59 -3.85
CA HIS A 41 9.69 -3.31 -2.67
C HIS A 41 9.63 -4.82 -2.87
N THR A 42 8.56 -5.32 -3.48
CA THR A 42 8.30 -6.76 -3.55
C THR A 42 8.65 -7.36 -4.90
N GLY A 43 8.72 -6.54 -5.95
CA GLY A 43 8.91 -7.04 -7.31
C GLY A 43 7.65 -7.61 -7.92
N GLU A 44 6.51 -7.51 -7.25
CA GLU A 44 5.25 -8.02 -7.79
C GLU A 44 4.73 -7.10 -8.88
N ALA A 45 3.92 -7.68 -9.78
CA ALA A 45 3.26 -6.90 -10.81
C ALA A 45 2.19 -6.01 -10.17
N ARG A 46 1.99 -4.81 -10.75
CA ARG A 46 0.99 -3.88 -10.23
C ARG A 46 -0.40 -4.50 -10.21
N ALA A 47 -0.74 -5.25 -11.25
CA ALA A 47 -2.06 -5.90 -11.31
C ALA A 47 -2.25 -6.86 -10.14
N THR A 48 -1.20 -7.59 -9.78
CA THR A 48 -1.25 -8.50 -8.65
C THR A 48 -1.45 -7.73 -7.36
N ILE A 49 -0.74 -6.62 -7.20
CA ILE A 49 -0.86 -5.78 -6.01
C ILE A 49 -2.27 -5.22 -5.90
N MET A 50 -2.80 -4.70 -7.01
CA MET A 50 -4.15 -4.16 -7.02
C MET A 50 -5.18 -5.22 -6.64
N THR A 51 -5.01 -6.44 -7.14
CA THR A 51 -5.90 -7.53 -6.80
C THR A 51 -5.87 -7.81 -5.30
N LYS A 52 -4.68 -7.84 -4.72
CA LYS A 52 -4.55 -8.08 -3.29
C LYS A 52 -5.17 -6.95 -2.48
N MET A 53 -4.98 -5.71 -2.94
CA MET A 53 -5.50 -4.56 -2.23
C MET A 53 -7.01 -4.47 -2.32
N SER A 54 -7.62 -5.04 -3.35
CA SER A 54 -9.06 -5.00 -3.49
C SER A 54 -9.77 -5.70 -2.35
N ALA A 55 -9.06 -6.54 -1.60
CA ALA A 55 -9.63 -7.21 -0.44
C ALA A 55 -9.94 -6.24 0.71
N PHE A 56 -9.33 -5.07 0.71
CA PHE A 56 -9.53 -4.13 1.82
C PHE A 56 -9.67 -2.67 1.36
N ILE A 57 -9.93 -2.45 0.10
CA ILE A 57 -10.21 -1.10 -0.41
C ILE A 57 -11.72 -0.83 -0.43
#